data_0e62ccfdcfaadfa2631e5be7159c7ebc
#
_entry.id   0e62ccfdcfaadfa2631e5be7159c7ebc
#
_cell.length_a   1.000
_cell.length_b   1.000
_cell.length_c   1.000
_cell.angle_alpha   90.00
_cell.angle_beta   90.00
_cell.angle_gamma   90.00
#
_symmetry.space_group_name_H-M   'P 1'
#
loop_
_entity.id
_entity.type
_entity.pdbx_description
1 polymer ?
#
loop_
_entity_poly.entity_id
_entity_poly.type
_entity_poly.pdbx_seq_one_letter_code
_entity_poly.pdbx_strand_id
1 'polypeptide(L)'
;MKKPVLFLDFADALGKLRKNDNFLHNLLARHYDVQIVDTPDVLIFTHYGTRNRLYSCKKIFYTQERYLPDWKQCDAAVTSVFTDHSRAYYYPFFAAHRKGEDLVRPANFDCQRILNEPRGFCSFLHKYANHSVRPRTEFFHELNRRKKVDSGGLAFNNVGYEVPGTAGRAKMAFISQYRFHIAFENRLSPGWTTEKFTDAFEAFTVPIYWGDEHALQWFNPKSFVNVRSYKNFAECCDYIMHLENSPSEYAKMLAEPPLKGNQVPEIYSQDKLLEFLVREIDRQEIPAARRRWFWPLTRLRLVKRDRIHGE
;
A
#
# COMPACT_ATOMS: atom_id res chain seq x y z
N MET A 1 -7.92 22.52 -25.81
CA MET A 1 -6.63 23.23 -25.69
C MET A 1 -5.50 22.21 -25.84
N LYS A 2 -4.36 22.59 -26.44
CA LYS A 2 -3.18 21.71 -26.55
C LYS A 2 -2.58 21.58 -25.14
N LYS A 3 -2.27 20.34 -24.69
CA LYS A 3 -1.64 20.11 -23.39
C LYS A 3 -0.21 20.67 -23.38
N PRO A 4 0.27 21.20 -22.24
CA PRO A 4 1.68 21.58 -22.11
C PRO A 4 2.57 20.34 -22.19
N VAL A 5 3.76 20.49 -22.80
CA VAL A 5 4.73 19.38 -22.92
C VAL A 5 5.47 19.22 -21.60
N LEU A 6 5.65 17.98 -21.14
CA LEU A 6 6.45 17.62 -19.97
C LEU A 6 7.53 16.62 -20.38
N PHE A 7 8.81 17.04 -20.32
CA PHE A 7 9.95 16.15 -20.47
C PHE A 7 10.21 15.42 -19.14
N LEU A 8 9.95 14.11 -19.13
CA LEU A 8 9.94 13.27 -17.93
C LEU A 8 10.92 12.10 -18.08
N ASP A 9 11.48 11.64 -16.97
CA ASP A 9 12.10 10.33 -16.84
C ASP A 9 11.80 9.66 -15.50
N PHE A 10 12.08 8.37 -15.41
CA PHE A 10 11.92 7.55 -14.22
C PHE A 10 13.25 6.87 -13.88
N ALA A 11 13.61 6.84 -12.60
CA ALA A 11 14.80 6.18 -12.11
C ALA A 11 14.54 5.36 -10.84
N ASP A 12 15.43 4.41 -10.59
CA ASP A 12 15.48 3.65 -9.34
C ASP A 12 14.18 2.90 -9.01
N ALA A 13 13.41 2.49 -10.03
CA ALA A 13 12.19 1.70 -9.84
C ALA A 13 12.51 0.22 -9.59
N LEU A 14 11.66 -0.46 -8.84
CA LEU A 14 11.74 -1.91 -8.65
C LEU A 14 11.42 -2.64 -9.96
N GLY A 15 12.33 -3.49 -10.42
CA GLY A 15 12.13 -4.28 -11.63
C GLY A 15 12.12 -3.48 -12.94
N LYS A 16 11.51 -4.04 -13.98
CA LYS A 16 11.41 -3.41 -15.31
C LYS A 16 10.18 -2.50 -15.36
N LEU A 17 10.37 -1.22 -15.05
CA LEU A 17 9.32 -0.21 -15.22
C LEU A 17 9.17 0.14 -16.71
N ARG A 18 7.93 0.07 -17.22
CA ARG A 18 7.58 0.67 -18.52
C ARG A 18 7.43 2.17 -18.31
N LYS A 19 8.40 2.96 -18.75
CA LYS A 19 8.44 4.41 -18.49
C LYS A 19 7.27 5.17 -19.11
N ASN A 20 6.79 4.72 -20.28
CA ASN A 20 5.67 5.30 -21.02
C ASN A 20 4.32 4.64 -20.76
N ASP A 21 4.25 3.69 -19.81
CA ASP A 21 3.01 2.99 -19.43
C ASP A 21 3.10 2.54 -17.97
N ASN A 22 2.90 3.47 -17.06
CA ASN A 22 2.80 3.21 -15.62
C ASN A 22 1.81 4.19 -14.97
N PHE A 23 1.43 3.91 -13.73
CA PHE A 23 0.45 4.70 -13.01
C PHE A 23 0.72 6.21 -13.04
N LEU A 24 1.96 6.63 -12.73
CA LEU A 24 2.29 8.06 -12.67
C LEU A 24 2.38 8.71 -14.05
N HIS A 25 2.93 7.99 -15.06
CA HIS A 25 2.91 8.45 -16.43
C HIS A 25 1.48 8.69 -16.92
N ASN A 26 0.60 7.70 -16.73
CA ASN A 26 -0.78 7.75 -17.20
C ASN A 26 -1.59 8.83 -16.44
N LEU A 27 -1.30 9.03 -15.15
CA LEU A 27 -1.89 10.09 -14.36
C LEU A 27 -1.46 11.48 -14.88
N LEU A 28 -0.17 11.71 -15.07
CA LEU A 28 0.37 12.98 -15.59
C LEU A 28 -0.08 13.25 -17.04
N ALA A 29 -0.24 12.21 -17.86
CA ALA A 29 -0.74 12.33 -19.23
C ALA A 29 -2.19 12.84 -19.31
N ARG A 30 -2.92 12.89 -18.18
CA ARG A 30 -4.24 13.55 -18.14
C ARG A 30 -4.12 15.07 -18.26
N HIS A 31 -3.00 15.67 -17.83
CA HIS A 31 -2.73 17.10 -17.84
C HIS A 31 -1.68 17.53 -18.88
N TYR A 32 -0.60 16.75 -19.04
CA TYR A 32 0.53 17.05 -19.92
C TYR A 32 0.55 16.18 -21.19
N ASP A 33 1.28 16.67 -22.21
CA ASP A 33 1.85 15.84 -23.28
C ASP A 33 3.20 15.31 -22.77
N VAL A 34 3.19 14.11 -22.20
CA VAL A 34 4.36 13.52 -21.52
C VAL A 34 5.31 12.90 -22.53
N GLN A 35 6.55 13.35 -22.54
CA GLN A 35 7.63 12.84 -23.38
C GLN A 35 8.75 12.27 -22.52
N ILE A 36 9.06 10.98 -22.71
CA ILE A 36 10.15 10.32 -21.98
C ILE A 36 11.47 10.63 -22.70
N VAL A 37 12.42 11.24 -21.97
CA VAL A 37 13.70 11.71 -22.51
C VAL A 37 14.84 11.45 -21.52
N ASP A 38 16.09 11.35 -22.03
CA ASP A 38 17.28 11.15 -21.18
C ASP A 38 17.71 12.39 -20.40
N THR A 39 17.31 13.57 -20.85
CA THR A 39 17.58 14.88 -20.21
C THR A 39 16.28 15.55 -19.79
N PRO A 40 15.58 15.02 -18.77
CA PRO A 40 14.24 15.48 -18.39
C PRO A 40 14.27 16.81 -17.63
N ASP A 41 13.14 17.51 -17.64
CA ASP A 41 12.86 18.63 -16.73
C ASP A 41 12.47 18.12 -15.35
N VAL A 42 11.82 16.96 -15.30
CA VAL A 42 11.38 16.30 -14.07
C VAL A 42 11.79 14.83 -14.06
N LEU A 43 12.37 14.40 -12.95
CA LEU A 43 12.65 13.00 -12.67
C LEU A 43 11.75 12.50 -11.57
N ILE A 44 11.03 11.39 -11.80
CA ILE A 44 10.37 10.64 -10.72
C ILE A 44 11.26 9.45 -10.35
N PHE A 45 11.57 9.28 -9.06
CA PHE A 45 12.46 8.23 -8.60
C PHE A 45 11.98 7.58 -7.31
N THR A 46 12.46 6.35 -7.05
CA THR A 46 12.11 5.60 -5.85
C THR A 46 13.35 5.34 -4.97
N HIS A 47 13.16 4.59 -3.90
CA HIS A 47 14.22 4.24 -2.95
C HIS A 47 15.08 3.02 -3.37
N TYR A 48 14.80 2.37 -4.51
CA TYR A 48 15.46 1.11 -4.90
C TYR A 48 16.83 1.30 -5.55
N GLY A 49 17.33 2.53 -5.67
CA GLY A 49 18.63 2.78 -6.27
C GLY A 49 19.21 4.15 -5.96
N THR A 50 20.22 4.54 -6.73
CA THR A 50 20.95 5.80 -6.55
C THR A 50 21.16 6.59 -7.85
N ARG A 51 20.58 6.14 -8.97
CA ARG A 51 20.70 6.80 -10.30
C ARG A 51 20.11 8.20 -10.32
N ASN A 52 19.10 8.45 -9.45
CA ASN A 52 18.55 9.78 -9.23
C ASN A 52 19.61 10.85 -8.95
N ARG A 53 20.78 10.46 -8.41
CA ARG A 53 21.89 11.39 -8.10
C ARG A 53 22.60 11.92 -9.34
N LEU A 54 22.43 11.28 -10.50
CA LEU A 54 23.01 11.71 -11.78
C LEU A 54 22.25 12.87 -12.42
N TYR A 55 21.03 13.14 -11.97
CA TYR A 55 20.14 14.14 -12.54
C TYR A 55 20.19 15.46 -11.77
N SER A 56 20.19 16.57 -12.50
CA SER A 56 20.18 17.94 -11.96
C SER A 56 18.84 18.65 -12.09
N CYS A 57 17.86 17.99 -12.71
CA CYS A 57 16.51 18.50 -12.89
C CYS A 57 15.71 18.47 -11.59
N LYS A 58 14.47 18.94 -11.64
CA LYS A 58 13.49 18.77 -10.56
C LYS A 58 13.27 17.29 -10.29
N LYS A 59 13.19 16.89 -9.01
CA LYS A 59 13.06 15.49 -8.63
C LYS A 59 11.90 15.29 -7.67
N ILE A 60 11.03 14.33 -8.02
CA ILE A 60 9.91 13.89 -7.19
C ILE A 60 10.21 12.48 -6.67
N PHE A 61 10.30 12.34 -5.37
CA PHE A 61 10.41 11.04 -4.73
C PHE A 61 9.03 10.37 -4.67
N TYR A 62 8.92 9.13 -5.14
CA TYR A 62 7.70 8.34 -5.05
C TYR A 62 7.97 7.01 -4.37
N THR A 63 7.21 6.67 -3.34
CA THR A 63 7.32 5.37 -2.69
C THR A 63 5.99 4.88 -2.15
N GLN A 64 5.78 3.58 -2.31
CA GLN A 64 4.69 2.83 -1.66
C GLN A 64 5.21 2.01 -0.46
N GLU A 65 6.48 2.19 -0.11
CA GLU A 65 7.12 1.56 1.04
C GLU A 65 7.32 2.57 2.17
N ARG A 66 7.78 2.11 3.33
CA ARG A 66 7.96 2.91 4.55
C ARG A 66 9.24 3.75 4.53
N TYR A 67 9.56 4.35 3.40
CA TYR A 67 10.72 5.22 3.27
C TYR A 67 10.31 6.69 3.31
N LEU A 68 11.04 7.46 4.11
CA LEU A 68 10.92 8.92 4.12
C LEU A 68 11.79 9.55 3.02
N PRO A 69 11.37 10.67 2.44
CA PRO A 69 12.15 11.39 1.45
C PRO A 69 13.41 12.00 2.07
N ASP A 70 14.53 11.92 1.36
CA ASP A 70 15.70 12.75 1.62
C ASP A 70 15.52 14.09 0.89
N TRP A 71 15.11 15.11 1.61
CA TRP A 71 14.85 16.47 1.08
C TRP A 71 16.10 17.16 0.51
N LYS A 72 17.27 16.59 0.72
CA LYS A 72 18.49 16.99 0.03
C LYS A 72 18.56 16.47 -1.39
N GLN A 73 17.75 15.49 -1.75
CA GLN A 73 17.76 14.81 -3.06
C GLN A 73 16.47 14.96 -3.85
N CYS A 74 15.39 15.44 -3.24
CA CYS A 74 14.11 15.63 -3.92
C CYS A 74 13.52 17.01 -3.66
N ASP A 75 12.68 17.46 -4.56
CA ASP A 75 11.97 18.74 -4.53
C ASP A 75 10.55 18.57 -4.00
N ALA A 76 9.95 17.41 -4.23
CA ALA A 76 8.66 17.00 -3.72
C ALA A 76 8.64 15.50 -3.48
N ALA A 77 7.65 15.01 -2.75
CA ALA A 77 7.51 13.58 -2.47
C ALA A 77 6.04 13.13 -2.46
N VAL A 78 5.81 11.90 -2.91
CA VAL A 78 4.57 11.16 -2.70
C VAL A 78 4.92 9.92 -1.87
N THR A 79 4.33 9.79 -0.69
CA THR A 79 4.71 8.76 0.30
C THR A 79 3.49 8.03 0.83
N SER A 80 3.67 6.76 1.21
CA SER A 80 2.64 5.95 1.90
C SER A 80 2.78 5.97 3.43
N VAL A 81 3.63 6.85 3.96
CA VAL A 81 3.77 7.15 5.39
C VAL A 81 3.62 8.65 5.61
N PHE A 82 3.18 9.03 6.80
CA PHE A 82 3.07 10.45 7.12
C PHE A 82 4.43 11.13 7.22
N THR A 83 4.47 12.38 6.77
CA THR A 83 5.60 13.29 6.92
C THR A 83 5.08 14.72 7.06
N ASP A 84 5.69 15.49 7.94
CA ASP A 84 5.27 16.87 8.25
C ASP A 84 5.75 17.90 7.22
N HIS A 85 6.31 17.47 6.10
CA HIS A 85 6.87 18.38 5.11
C HIS A 85 5.81 18.86 4.11
N SER A 86 5.68 20.18 3.92
CA SER A 86 4.66 20.82 3.06
C SER A 86 4.73 20.43 1.58
N ARG A 87 5.85 19.87 1.13
CA ARG A 87 6.07 19.38 -0.23
C ARG A 87 5.95 17.86 -0.34
N ALA A 88 5.33 17.22 0.65
CA ALA A 88 4.95 15.83 0.61
C ALA A 88 3.44 15.69 0.43
N TYR A 89 3.05 14.72 -0.37
CA TYR A 89 1.69 14.25 -0.49
C TYR A 89 1.60 12.83 0.06
N TYR A 90 0.73 12.65 1.04
CA TYR A 90 0.42 11.32 1.55
C TYR A 90 -0.56 10.61 0.62
N TYR A 91 -0.11 9.53 0.00
CA TYR A 91 -0.93 8.66 -0.84
C TYR A 91 -0.78 7.22 -0.34
N PRO A 92 -1.76 6.69 0.41
CA PRO A 92 -1.61 5.42 1.11
C PRO A 92 -1.50 4.24 0.15
N PHE A 93 -0.79 3.21 0.58
CA PHE A 93 -0.58 2.00 -0.21
C PHE A 93 -1.90 1.38 -0.67
N PHE A 94 -2.88 1.27 0.22
CA PHE A 94 -4.19 0.69 -0.13
C PHE A 94 -4.89 1.46 -1.25
N ALA A 95 -4.81 2.80 -1.29
CA ALA A 95 -5.42 3.62 -2.33
C ALA A 95 -4.69 3.51 -3.69
N ALA A 96 -3.39 3.23 -3.67
CA ALA A 96 -2.61 3.02 -4.90
C ALA A 96 -2.88 1.64 -5.54
N HIS A 97 -3.33 0.66 -4.76
CA HIS A 97 -3.49 -0.73 -5.20
C HIS A 97 -4.95 -1.18 -5.31
N ARG A 98 -5.89 -0.43 -4.75
CA ARG A 98 -7.32 -0.75 -4.74
C ARG A 98 -8.15 0.48 -5.08
N LYS A 99 -9.24 0.26 -5.79
CA LYS A 99 -10.25 1.30 -6.01
C LYS A 99 -11.11 1.42 -4.77
N GLY A 100 -11.38 2.64 -4.34
CA GLY A 100 -12.24 2.88 -3.19
C GLY A 100 -13.67 2.39 -3.40
N GLU A 101 -14.14 2.42 -4.65
CA GLU A 101 -15.47 1.97 -5.07
C GLU A 101 -15.69 0.48 -4.80
N ASP A 102 -14.63 -0.35 -4.89
CA ASP A 102 -14.69 -1.79 -4.62
C ASP A 102 -14.98 -2.09 -3.13
N LEU A 103 -14.77 -1.12 -2.26
CA LEU A 103 -15.02 -1.21 -0.82
C LEU A 103 -16.38 -0.63 -0.39
N VAL A 104 -17.11 0.03 -1.31
CA VAL A 104 -18.44 0.56 -1.03
C VAL A 104 -19.45 -0.58 -1.09
N ARG A 105 -20.25 -0.74 -0.04
CA ARG A 105 -21.35 -1.72 -0.04
C ARG A 105 -22.52 -1.17 -0.83
N PRO A 106 -23.02 -1.88 -1.85
CA PRO A 106 -24.22 -1.47 -2.57
C PRO A 106 -25.45 -1.50 -1.65
N ALA A 107 -26.45 -0.69 -1.93
CA ALA A 107 -27.67 -0.60 -1.11
C ALA A 107 -28.43 -1.94 -0.96
N ASN A 108 -28.29 -2.83 -1.94
CA ASN A 108 -28.87 -4.17 -1.94
C ASN A 108 -27.84 -5.25 -1.56
N PHE A 109 -26.80 -4.90 -0.78
CA PHE A 109 -25.80 -5.86 -0.34
C PHE A 109 -26.45 -6.94 0.52
N ASP A 110 -26.45 -8.18 0.00
CA ASP A 110 -26.99 -9.34 0.67
C ASP A 110 -25.88 -10.16 1.34
N CYS A 111 -25.67 -9.93 2.63
CA CYS A 111 -24.72 -10.72 3.39
C CYS A 111 -25.18 -12.16 3.60
N GLN A 112 -26.51 -12.48 3.52
CA GLN A 112 -27.01 -13.84 3.68
C GLN A 112 -26.47 -14.77 2.62
N ARG A 113 -26.31 -14.31 1.38
CA ARG A 113 -25.69 -15.11 0.33
C ARG A 113 -24.30 -15.59 0.76
N ILE A 114 -23.51 -14.69 1.36
CA ILE A 114 -22.14 -14.99 1.82
C ILE A 114 -22.16 -15.92 3.03
N LEU A 115 -23.11 -15.72 3.94
CA LEU A 115 -23.27 -16.55 5.14
C LEU A 115 -23.70 -17.98 4.83
N ASN A 116 -24.44 -18.18 3.75
CA ASN A 116 -24.89 -19.49 3.28
C ASN A 116 -23.79 -20.27 2.54
N GLU A 117 -22.68 -19.62 2.15
CA GLU A 117 -21.54 -20.32 1.56
C GLU A 117 -20.75 -21.09 2.64
N PRO A 118 -20.33 -22.34 2.36
CA PRO A 118 -19.47 -23.08 3.28
C PRO A 118 -18.08 -22.43 3.31
N ARG A 119 -17.75 -21.76 4.42
CA ARG A 119 -16.46 -21.08 4.60
C ARG A 119 -15.70 -21.66 5.78
N GLY A 120 -14.38 -21.83 5.59
CA GLY A 120 -13.45 -22.16 6.65
C GLY A 120 -13.37 -21.07 7.72
N PHE A 121 -12.73 -21.36 8.83
CA PHE A 121 -12.63 -20.44 9.96
C PHE A 121 -11.81 -19.20 9.63
N CYS A 122 -10.49 -19.36 9.45
CA CYS A 122 -9.58 -18.23 9.31
C CYS A 122 -8.44 -18.56 8.36
N SER A 123 -8.09 -17.62 7.51
CA SER A 123 -6.94 -17.71 6.59
C SER A 123 -5.76 -16.85 7.03
N PHE A 124 -4.56 -17.33 6.69
CA PHE A 124 -3.30 -16.64 6.85
C PHE A 124 -2.50 -16.74 5.54
N LEU A 125 -2.09 -15.61 4.99
CA LEU A 125 -1.38 -15.61 3.71
C LEU A 125 -0.18 -14.66 3.75
N HIS A 126 0.93 -15.17 4.26
CA HIS A 126 2.17 -14.41 4.38
C HIS A 126 3.39 -15.20 3.92
N LYS A 127 4.40 -14.49 3.41
CA LYS A 127 5.64 -15.09 2.95
C LYS A 127 6.64 -15.33 4.08
N TYR A 128 6.69 -14.42 5.06
CA TYR A 128 7.72 -14.43 6.10
C TYR A 128 7.13 -14.61 7.50
N ALA A 129 7.83 -15.43 8.30
CA ALA A 129 7.52 -15.72 9.71
C ALA A 129 8.74 -15.51 10.63
N ASN A 130 9.67 -14.61 10.24
CA ASN A 130 10.88 -14.33 10.98
C ASN A 130 10.67 -13.30 12.11
N HIS A 131 11.73 -13.01 12.88
CA HIS A 131 11.69 -12.06 13.99
C HIS A 131 11.24 -10.64 13.62
N SER A 132 11.41 -10.22 12.35
CA SER A 132 10.98 -8.89 11.89
C SER A 132 9.46 -8.72 11.84
N VAL A 133 8.72 -9.82 11.91
CA VAL A 133 7.24 -9.88 11.88
C VAL A 133 6.66 -10.62 13.09
N ARG A 134 7.34 -10.52 14.22
CA ARG A 134 7.04 -11.22 15.47
C ARG A 134 5.56 -11.15 15.91
N PRO A 135 4.88 -9.99 15.92
CA PRO A 135 3.48 -9.91 16.32
C PRO A 135 2.56 -10.81 15.48
N ARG A 136 2.82 -10.89 14.17
CA ARG A 136 2.07 -11.73 13.23
C ARG A 136 2.23 -13.23 13.56
N THR A 137 3.47 -13.64 13.82
CA THR A 137 3.82 -15.02 14.16
C THR A 137 3.18 -15.43 15.49
N GLU A 138 3.31 -14.60 16.51
CA GLU A 138 2.73 -14.84 17.82
C GLU A 138 1.20 -14.93 17.76
N PHE A 139 0.56 -14.02 17.05
CA PHE A 139 -0.89 -14.02 16.88
C PHE A 139 -1.39 -15.26 16.11
N PHE A 140 -0.70 -15.63 15.03
CA PHE A 140 -1.03 -16.86 14.29
C PHE A 140 -1.05 -18.08 15.22
N HIS A 141 0.01 -18.29 16.00
CA HIS A 141 0.07 -19.41 16.92
C HIS A 141 -0.98 -19.33 18.02
N GLU A 142 -1.27 -18.13 18.54
CA GLU A 142 -2.26 -17.92 19.58
C GLU A 142 -3.68 -18.28 19.11
N LEU A 143 -4.05 -17.86 17.90
CA LEU A 143 -5.35 -18.18 17.32
C LEU A 143 -5.43 -19.65 16.88
N ASN A 144 -4.36 -20.18 16.27
CA ASN A 144 -4.31 -21.55 15.77
C ASN A 144 -4.40 -22.61 16.88
N ARG A 145 -4.00 -22.29 18.13
CA ARG A 145 -4.22 -23.17 19.29
C ARG A 145 -5.70 -23.33 19.67
N ARG A 146 -6.53 -22.31 19.39
CA ARG A 146 -7.98 -22.35 19.67
C ARG A 146 -8.76 -23.06 18.57
N LYS A 147 -8.46 -22.68 17.32
CA LYS A 147 -9.06 -23.29 16.14
C LYS A 147 -8.08 -23.18 14.98
N LYS A 148 -7.97 -24.24 14.17
CA LYS A 148 -7.03 -24.32 13.06
C LYS A 148 -7.16 -23.11 12.14
N VAL A 149 -6.05 -22.41 11.90
CA VAL A 149 -5.90 -21.35 10.91
C VAL A 149 -5.21 -21.93 9.67
N ASP A 150 -5.83 -21.82 8.51
CA ASP A 150 -5.26 -22.31 7.27
C ASP A 150 -4.28 -21.30 6.67
N SER A 151 -3.04 -21.74 6.46
CA SER A 151 -1.98 -20.93 5.87
C SER A 151 -1.62 -21.41 4.47
N GLY A 152 -1.87 -20.54 3.47
CA GLY A 152 -1.55 -20.80 2.06
C GLY A 152 -0.28 -20.11 1.56
N GLY A 153 0.43 -19.37 2.42
CA GLY A 153 1.72 -18.76 2.09
C GLY A 153 2.91 -19.63 2.45
N LEU A 154 4.14 -19.12 2.25
CA LEU A 154 5.35 -19.84 2.71
C LEU A 154 5.43 -19.92 4.23
N ALA A 155 4.94 -18.87 4.94
CA ALA A 155 4.91 -18.88 6.39
C ALA A 155 3.83 -19.85 6.90
N PHE A 156 4.23 -20.87 7.63
CA PHE A 156 3.35 -21.87 8.29
C PHE A 156 2.41 -22.62 7.34
N ASN A 157 2.82 -22.85 6.08
CA ASN A 157 1.98 -23.53 5.09
C ASN A 157 1.45 -24.86 5.65
N ASN A 158 0.12 -25.02 5.65
CA ASN A 158 -0.55 -26.22 6.15
C ASN A 158 -1.73 -26.68 5.30
N VAL A 159 -1.90 -26.07 4.11
CA VAL A 159 -2.94 -26.45 3.14
C VAL A 159 -2.40 -27.35 2.01
N GLY A 160 -1.10 -27.66 1.99
CA GLY A 160 -0.48 -28.59 1.06
C GLY A 160 -0.10 -27.99 -0.30
N TYR A 161 -0.35 -26.70 -0.51
CA TYR A 161 0.06 -25.96 -1.72
C TYR A 161 0.38 -24.51 -1.36
N GLU A 162 1.20 -23.84 -2.17
CA GLU A 162 1.41 -22.40 -2.04
C GLU A 162 0.43 -21.64 -2.96
N VAL A 163 -0.30 -20.67 -2.37
CA VAL A 163 -1.16 -19.77 -3.14
C VAL A 163 -0.27 -18.90 -4.04
N PRO A 164 -0.42 -18.95 -5.37
CA PRO A 164 0.44 -18.23 -6.28
C PRO A 164 0.38 -16.72 -6.11
N GLY A 165 1.53 -16.10 -5.93
CA GLY A 165 1.67 -14.64 -5.90
C GLY A 165 1.16 -13.99 -4.61
N THR A 166 1.61 -12.76 -4.40
CA THR A 166 1.22 -11.93 -3.26
C THR A 166 0.04 -11.02 -3.57
N ALA A 167 -0.46 -11.02 -4.80
CA ALA A 167 -1.55 -10.20 -5.30
C ALA A 167 -2.36 -10.94 -6.38
N GLY A 168 -3.57 -10.47 -6.66
CA GLY A 168 -4.37 -10.93 -7.76
C GLY A 168 -5.39 -12.03 -7.42
N ARG A 169 -5.92 -12.68 -8.46
CA ARG A 169 -7.09 -13.58 -8.37
C ARG A 169 -6.89 -14.77 -7.42
N ALA A 170 -5.70 -15.38 -7.41
CA ALA A 170 -5.44 -16.54 -6.57
C ALA A 170 -5.49 -16.18 -5.08
N LYS A 171 -4.92 -15.03 -4.70
CA LYS A 171 -5.00 -14.49 -3.33
C LYS A 171 -6.46 -14.25 -2.91
N MET A 172 -7.23 -13.57 -3.75
CA MET A 172 -8.64 -13.27 -3.48
C MET A 172 -9.47 -14.54 -3.38
N ALA A 173 -9.28 -15.51 -4.31
CA ALA A 173 -9.95 -16.80 -4.29
C ALA A 173 -9.61 -17.63 -3.04
N PHE A 174 -8.38 -17.51 -2.52
CA PHE A 174 -8.02 -18.17 -1.26
C PHE A 174 -8.70 -17.51 -0.07
N ILE A 175 -8.59 -16.18 0.07
CA ILE A 175 -9.14 -15.45 1.22
C ILE A 175 -10.66 -15.61 1.30
N SER A 176 -11.37 -15.56 0.16
CA SER A 176 -12.83 -15.65 0.11
C SER A 176 -13.41 -16.98 0.61
N GLN A 177 -12.58 -18.02 0.76
CA GLN A 177 -13.01 -19.30 1.30
C GLN A 177 -13.13 -19.30 2.85
N TYR A 178 -12.82 -18.18 3.51
CA TYR A 178 -12.75 -18.11 4.96
C TYR A 178 -13.63 -16.99 5.53
N ARG A 179 -14.09 -17.17 6.77
CA ARG A 179 -14.85 -16.17 7.51
C ARG A 179 -13.96 -15.02 8.00
N PHE A 180 -12.74 -15.35 8.43
CA PHE A 180 -11.76 -14.38 8.92
C PHE A 180 -10.46 -14.44 8.10
N HIS A 181 -9.73 -13.32 8.06
CA HIS A 181 -8.39 -13.26 7.49
C HIS A 181 -7.44 -12.46 8.38
N ILE A 182 -6.28 -13.03 8.72
CA ILE A 182 -5.23 -12.31 9.48
C ILE A 182 -4.53 -11.31 8.58
N ALA A 183 -4.95 -10.04 8.67
CA ALA A 183 -4.48 -8.91 7.89
C ALA A 183 -3.48 -8.05 8.71
N PHE A 184 -2.32 -8.63 9.03
CA PHE A 184 -1.31 -7.96 9.83
C PHE A 184 -0.29 -7.26 8.93
N GLU A 185 0.02 -6.00 9.25
CA GLU A 185 1.13 -5.30 8.63
C GLU A 185 2.47 -5.88 9.09
N ASN A 186 3.52 -5.62 8.31
CA ASN A 186 4.85 -6.10 8.66
C ASN A 186 5.41 -5.38 9.89
N ARG A 187 5.08 -4.09 10.04
CA ARG A 187 5.48 -3.23 11.15
C ARG A 187 4.47 -2.10 11.33
N LEU A 188 4.44 -1.51 12.50
CA LEU A 188 3.72 -0.26 12.72
C LEU A 188 4.52 0.90 12.13
N SER A 189 3.87 1.73 11.35
CA SER A 189 4.40 3.00 10.85
C SER A 189 3.23 3.95 10.63
N PRO A 190 3.28 5.19 11.12
CA PRO A 190 2.19 6.15 10.95
C PRO A 190 1.84 6.37 9.48
N GLY A 191 0.57 6.17 9.13
CA GLY A 191 0.06 6.26 7.77
C GLY A 191 0.22 4.97 6.94
N TRP A 192 1.01 4.00 7.35
CA TRP A 192 1.29 2.84 6.51
C TRP A 192 0.31 1.70 6.73
N THR A 193 -0.74 1.70 5.91
CA THR A 193 -1.75 0.64 5.80
C THR A 193 -1.72 0.12 4.36
N THR A 194 -1.64 -1.20 4.20
CA THR A 194 -1.45 -1.83 2.89
C THR A 194 -2.70 -2.56 2.39
N GLU A 195 -2.57 -3.16 1.20
CA GLU A 195 -3.60 -3.97 0.59
C GLU A 195 -4.03 -5.18 1.43
N LYS A 196 -3.22 -5.61 2.40
CA LYS A 196 -3.57 -6.75 3.27
C LYS A 196 -4.89 -6.53 3.99
N PHE A 197 -5.13 -5.29 4.38
CA PHE A 197 -6.35 -4.90 5.06
C PHE A 197 -7.55 -4.86 4.10
N THR A 198 -7.39 -4.23 2.95
CA THR A 198 -8.47 -4.06 1.97
C THR A 198 -8.81 -5.33 1.21
N ASP A 199 -7.83 -6.22 0.98
CA ASP A 199 -8.04 -7.50 0.31
C ASP A 199 -9.07 -8.37 1.05
N ALA A 200 -9.06 -8.36 2.39
CA ALA A 200 -10.04 -9.11 3.16
C ALA A 200 -11.47 -8.58 2.95
N PHE A 201 -11.63 -7.26 2.89
CA PHE A 201 -12.94 -6.65 2.60
C PHE A 201 -13.46 -6.98 1.19
N GLU A 202 -12.58 -6.92 0.18
CA GLU A 202 -12.93 -7.29 -1.20
C GLU A 202 -13.30 -8.76 -1.33
N ALA A 203 -12.65 -9.62 -0.53
CA ALA A 203 -12.98 -11.04 -0.46
C ALA A 203 -14.25 -11.34 0.36
N PHE A 204 -14.96 -10.34 0.85
CA PHE A 204 -16.09 -10.47 1.77
C PHE A 204 -15.75 -11.34 2.99
N THR A 205 -14.58 -11.11 3.55
CA THR A 205 -14.03 -11.81 4.71
C THR A 205 -13.76 -10.76 5.79
N VAL A 206 -14.05 -11.07 7.05
CA VAL A 206 -13.80 -10.14 8.16
C VAL A 206 -12.29 -10.06 8.44
N PRO A 207 -11.66 -8.87 8.29
CA PRO A 207 -10.26 -8.70 8.61
C PRO A 207 -10.02 -8.80 10.12
N ILE A 208 -8.94 -9.49 10.51
CA ILE A 208 -8.32 -9.39 11.82
C ILE A 208 -7.09 -8.51 11.63
N TYR A 209 -7.22 -7.22 11.92
CA TYR A 209 -6.23 -6.22 11.53
C TYR A 209 -5.32 -5.82 12.69
N TRP A 210 -4.02 -5.85 12.41
CA TRP A 210 -2.99 -5.26 13.24
C TRP A 210 -2.09 -4.39 12.38
N GLY A 211 -2.16 -3.08 12.58
CA GLY A 211 -1.47 -2.10 11.76
C GLY A 211 -1.58 -0.70 12.35
N ASP A 212 -1.49 0.30 11.48
CA ASP A 212 -1.59 1.70 11.85
C ASP A 212 -3.02 2.10 12.23
N GLU A 213 -3.18 2.75 13.38
CA GLU A 213 -4.50 3.21 13.87
C GLU A 213 -5.07 4.37 13.07
N HIS A 214 -4.24 5.10 12.31
CA HIS A 214 -4.74 6.16 11.44
C HIS A 214 -5.65 5.61 10.33
N ALA A 215 -5.61 4.30 10.03
CA ALA A 215 -6.60 3.65 9.17
C ALA A 215 -8.05 3.89 9.65
N LEU A 216 -8.26 4.03 10.96
CA LEU A 216 -9.56 4.36 11.55
C LEU A 216 -10.11 5.74 11.14
N GLN A 217 -9.34 6.58 10.47
CA GLN A 217 -9.86 7.83 9.88
C GLN A 217 -10.80 7.53 8.71
N TRP A 218 -10.56 6.47 7.97
CA TRP A 218 -11.26 6.12 6.72
C TRP A 218 -12.09 4.84 6.82
N PHE A 219 -11.64 3.86 7.62
CA PHE A 219 -12.31 2.57 7.75
C PHE A 219 -13.25 2.53 8.94
N ASN A 220 -14.36 1.81 8.77
CA ASN A 220 -15.38 1.64 9.80
C ASN A 220 -14.93 0.61 10.85
N PRO A 221 -14.72 1.00 12.12
CA PRO A 221 -14.24 0.08 13.15
C PRO A 221 -15.21 -1.07 13.47
N LYS A 222 -16.47 -0.99 13.05
CA LYS A 222 -17.45 -2.07 13.22
C LYS A 222 -17.32 -3.20 12.20
N SER A 223 -16.59 -2.98 11.10
CA SER A 223 -16.48 -3.93 9.98
C SER A 223 -15.32 -4.92 10.11
N PHE A 224 -14.49 -4.83 11.15
CA PHE A 224 -13.32 -5.67 11.34
C PHE A 224 -12.91 -5.82 12.81
N VAL A 225 -12.06 -6.79 13.10
CA VAL A 225 -11.47 -6.98 14.43
C VAL A 225 -10.16 -6.18 14.49
N ASN A 226 -10.17 -5.06 15.24
CA ASN A 226 -8.95 -4.29 15.51
C ASN A 226 -8.18 -4.94 16.67
N VAL A 227 -7.11 -5.64 16.37
CA VAL A 227 -6.29 -6.37 17.38
C VAL A 227 -5.73 -5.42 18.44
N ARG A 228 -5.46 -4.17 18.10
CA ARG A 228 -4.90 -3.17 19.02
C ARG A 228 -5.90 -2.62 20.04
N SER A 229 -7.18 -2.95 19.90
CA SER A 229 -8.22 -2.58 20.87
C SER A 229 -8.26 -3.51 22.09
N TYR A 230 -7.48 -4.59 22.08
CA TYR A 230 -7.42 -5.59 23.17
C TYR A 230 -6.11 -5.49 23.95
N LYS A 231 -6.14 -5.87 25.23
CA LYS A 231 -4.95 -5.82 26.11
C LYS A 231 -3.81 -6.73 25.63
N ASN A 232 -4.17 -7.86 25.01
CA ASN A 232 -3.23 -8.84 24.49
C ASN A 232 -3.89 -9.71 23.41
N PHE A 233 -3.10 -10.55 22.76
CA PHE A 233 -3.58 -11.43 21.69
C PHE A 233 -4.56 -12.49 22.19
N ALA A 234 -4.41 -12.97 23.42
CA ALA A 234 -5.33 -13.97 23.98
C ALA A 234 -6.76 -13.42 24.07
N GLU A 235 -6.94 -12.22 24.64
CA GLU A 235 -8.24 -11.55 24.74
C GLU A 235 -8.87 -11.30 23.34
N CYS A 236 -8.06 -10.88 22.38
CA CYS A 236 -8.53 -10.70 20.99
C CYS A 236 -8.96 -12.04 20.37
N CYS A 237 -8.19 -13.09 20.57
CA CYS A 237 -8.53 -14.42 20.08
C CYS A 237 -9.80 -14.97 20.72
N ASP A 238 -10.04 -14.72 22.03
CA ASP A 238 -11.27 -15.11 22.70
C ASP A 238 -12.49 -14.39 22.10
N TYR A 239 -12.36 -13.11 21.75
CA TYR A 239 -13.41 -12.38 21.04
C TYR A 239 -13.66 -12.94 19.63
N ILE A 240 -12.61 -13.32 18.89
CA ILE A 240 -12.76 -13.96 17.57
C ILE A 240 -13.49 -15.30 17.70
N MET A 241 -13.16 -16.10 18.72
CA MET A 241 -13.87 -17.35 19.00
C MET A 241 -15.33 -17.12 19.41
N HIS A 242 -15.61 -16.03 20.13
CA HIS A 242 -16.98 -15.63 20.42
C HIS A 242 -17.76 -15.31 19.12
N LEU A 243 -17.20 -14.51 18.22
CA LEU A 243 -17.80 -14.22 16.90
C LEU A 243 -17.98 -15.49 16.06
N GLU A 244 -17.03 -16.42 16.09
CA GLU A 244 -17.10 -17.70 15.37
C GLU A 244 -18.28 -18.54 15.83
N ASN A 245 -18.58 -18.50 17.12
CA ASN A 245 -19.68 -19.24 17.76
C ASN A 245 -21.00 -18.44 17.80
N SER A 246 -21.01 -17.19 17.34
CA SER A 246 -22.17 -16.29 17.36
C SER A 246 -22.53 -15.82 15.95
N PRO A 247 -23.24 -16.63 15.15
CA PRO A 247 -23.52 -16.33 13.75
C PRO A 247 -24.20 -14.97 13.52
N SER A 248 -25.06 -14.54 14.43
CA SER A 248 -25.75 -13.25 14.33
C SER A 248 -24.82 -12.05 14.54
N GLU A 249 -23.82 -12.16 15.43
CA GLU A 249 -22.85 -11.08 15.66
C GLU A 249 -21.82 -11.02 14.51
N TYR A 250 -21.38 -12.19 14.05
CA TYR A 250 -20.54 -12.27 12.86
C TYR A 250 -21.25 -11.65 11.64
N ALA A 251 -22.53 -11.98 11.43
CA ALA A 251 -23.33 -11.43 10.34
C ALA A 251 -23.45 -9.90 10.40
N LYS A 252 -23.65 -9.33 11.60
CA LYS A 252 -23.67 -7.88 11.80
C LYS A 252 -22.34 -7.24 11.39
N MET A 253 -21.20 -7.81 11.81
CA MET A 253 -19.88 -7.30 11.46
C MET A 253 -19.61 -7.41 9.96
N LEU A 254 -19.96 -8.51 9.32
CA LEU A 254 -19.81 -8.74 7.88
C LEU A 254 -20.66 -7.76 7.05
N ALA A 255 -21.85 -7.42 7.54
CA ALA A 255 -22.77 -6.48 6.88
C ALA A 255 -22.34 -5.01 6.98
N GLU A 256 -21.52 -4.67 7.99
CA GLU A 256 -21.02 -3.30 8.13
C GLU A 256 -20.18 -2.88 6.91
N PRO A 257 -20.38 -1.66 6.37
CA PRO A 257 -19.57 -1.18 5.26
C PRO A 257 -18.12 -0.98 5.70
N PRO A 258 -17.13 -1.38 4.87
CA PRO A 258 -15.72 -1.20 5.18
C PRO A 258 -15.30 0.26 5.40
N LEU A 259 -15.86 1.16 4.60
CA LEU A 259 -15.53 2.59 4.65
C LEU A 259 -16.52 3.35 5.55
N LYS A 260 -16.02 4.34 6.28
CA LYS A 260 -16.87 5.23 7.07
C LYS A 260 -17.92 5.93 6.20
N GLY A 261 -19.15 5.93 6.65
CA GLY A 261 -20.27 6.50 5.91
C GLY A 261 -20.59 5.79 4.60
N ASN A 262 -19.94 4.63 4.32
CA ASN A 262 -20.07 3.89 3.07
C ASN A 262 -19.74 4.73 1.82
N GLN A 263 -18.76 5.61 1.93
CA GLN A 263 -18.34 6.52 0.88
C GLN A 263 -16.85 6.42 0.65
N VAL A 264 -16.42 6.58 -0.60
CA VAL A 264 -14.99 6.61 -0.95
C VAL A 264 -14.36 7.87 -0.36
N PRO A 265 -13.38 7.75 0.57
CA PRO A 265 -12.70 8.90 1.13
C PRO A 265 -11.86 9.63 0.08
N GLU A 266 -11.69 10.95 0.25
CA GLU A 266 -10.89 11.79 -0.65
C GLU A 266 -9.44 11.30 -0.83
N ILE A 267 -8.91 10.56 0.15
CA ILE A 267 -7.57 9.98 0.10
C ILE A 267 -7.34 9.00 -1.08
N TYR A 268 -8.42 8.48 -1.67
CA TYR A 268 -8.37 7.69 -2.90
C TYR A 268 -8.29 8.55 -4.19
N SER A 269 -8.46 9.87 -4.07
CA SER A 269 -8.59 10.74 -5.23
C SER A 269 -7.29 10.85 -6.02
N GLN A 270 -7.29 10.28 -7.22
CA GLN A 270 -6.21 10.48 -8.18
C GLN A 270 -6.17 11.93 -8.70
N ASP A 271 -7.29 12.64 -8.70
CA ASP A 271 -7.35 14.05 -9.10
C ASP A 271 -6.57 14.93 -8.12
N LYS A 272 -6.73 14.69 -6.81
CA LYS A 272 -5.94 15.38 -5.77
C LYS A 272 -4.45 15.08 -5.87
N LEU A 273 -4.09 13.84 -6.15
CA LEU A 273 -2.69 13.49 -6.41
C LEU A 273 -2.17 14.21 -7.67
N LEU A 274 -2.96 14.26 -8.75
CA LEU A 274 -2.60 14.98 -9.96
C LEU A 274 -2.44 16.49 -9.70
N GLU A 275 -3.38 17.13 -9.00
CA GLU A 275 -3.29 18.54 -8.61
C GLU A 275 -2.00 18.83 -7.82
N PHE A 276 -1.65 17.96 -6.87
CA PHE A 276 -0.38 18.08 -6.14
C PHE A 276 0.82 17.97 -7.07
N LEU A 277 0.88 16.96 -7.93
CA LEU A 277 1.99 16.75 -8.86
C LEU A 277 2.15 17.91 -9.83
N VAL A 278 1.06 18.39 -10.43
CA VAL A 278 1.06 19.57 -11.33
C VAL A 278 1.59 20.79 -10.60
N ARG A 279 1.08 21.09 -9.41
CA ARG A 279 1.55 22.23 -8.60
C ARG A 279 3.07 22.16 -8.35
N GLU A 280 3.60 20.99 -7.98
CA GLU A 280 5.03 20.85 -7.67
C GLU A 280 5.90 20.80 -8.95
N ILE A 281 5.39 20.27 -10.05
CA ILE A 281 6.07 20.28 -11.35
C ILE A 281 6.18 21.72 -11.89
N ASP A 282 5.10 22.49 -11.87
CA ASP A 282 5.04 23.83 -12.43
C ASP A 282 5.69 24.91 -11.55
N ARG A 283 6.00 24.58 -10.29
CA ARG A 283 6.65 25.51 -9.36
C ARG A 283 8.01 25.96 -9.87
N GLN A 284 8.17 27.29 -10.04
CA GLN A 284 9.42 27.90 -10.54
C GLN A 284 10.44 28.05 -9.41
N GLU A 285 11.24 27.01 -9.18
CA GLU A 285 12.31 27.01 -8.17
C GLU A 285 13.58 26.35 -8.69
N ILE A 286 14.73 26.74 -8.13
CA ILE A 286 15.99 26.05 -8.39
C ILE A 286 15.90 24.64 -7.79
N PRO A 287 16.07 23.58 -8.59
CA PRO A 287 16.01 22.19 -8.10
C PRO A 287 16.98 21.92 -6.93
N ALA A 288 16.55 21.12 -5.97
CA ALA A 288 17.34 20.76 -4.78
C ALA A 288 18.74 20.24 -5.14
N ALA A 289 18.85 19.50 -6.24
CA ALA A 289 20.13 19.02 -6.77
C ALA A 289 21.10 20.15 -7.13
N ARG A 290 20.60 21.29 -7.66
CA ARG A 290 21.42 22.46 -8.06
C ARG A 290 21.73 23.41 -6.92
N ARG A 291 21.01 23.33 -5.80
CA ARG A 291 21.28 24.13 -4.58
C ARG A 291 22.55 23.67 -3.85
N ARG A 292 23.15 22.53 -4.25
CA ARG A 292 24.36 21.99 -3.64
C ARG A 292 25.60 22.52 -4.36
N TRP A 293 26.46 23.22 -3.63
CA TRP A 293 27.73 23.76 -4.12
C TRP A 293 28.60 22.67 -4.82
N PHE A 294 28.64 21.45 -4.29
CA PHE A 294 29.50 20.36 -4.79
C PHE A 294 28.83 19.47 -5.86
N TRP A 295 27.64 19.80 -6.35
CA TRP A 295 26.93 18.95 -7.29
C TRP A 295 27.73 18.55 -8.55
N PRO A 296 28.51 19.43 -9.21
CA PRO A 296 29.33 19.07 -10.38
C PRO A 296 30.35 17.98 -10.09
N LEU A 297 31.00 18.02 -8.92
CA LEU A 297 32.00 17.05 -8.49
C LEU A 297 31.37 15.70 -8.13
N THR A 298 30.20 15.71 -7.54
CA THR A 298 29.45 14.50 -7.20
C THR A 298 29.01 13.77 -8.45
N ARG A 299 28.56 14.47 -9.50
CA ARG A 299 28.21 13.92 -10.81
C ARG A 299 29.39 13.22 -11.47
N LEU A 300 30.56 13.86 -11.50
CA LEU A 300 31.79 13.28 -12.07
C LEU A 300 32.22 11.98 -11.38
N ARG A 301 32.09 11.91 -10.07
CA ARG A 301 32.42 10.68 -9.29
C ARG A 301 31.44 9.54 -9.57
N LEU A 302 30.14 9.84 -9.70
CA LEU A 302 29.10 8.83 -9.96
C LEU A 302 29.21 8.28 -11.39
N VAL A 303 29.41 9.15 -12.41
CA VAL A 303 29.61 8.72 -13.81
C VAL A 303 30.85 7.83 -13.96
N LYS A 304 31.95 8.12 -13.23
CA LYS A 304 33.13 7.23 -13.19
C LYS A 304 32.82 5.88 -12.58
N ARG A 305 32.01 5.82 -11.54
CA ARG A 305 31.66 4.57 -10.83
C ARG A 305 30.75 3.66 -11.67
N ASP A 306 29.75 4.22 -12.37
CA ASP A 306 28.88 3.46 -13.27
C ASP A 306 29.63 2.91 -14.50
N ARG A 307 30.71 3.58 -14.97
CA ARG A 307 31.58 3.05 -16.04
C ARG A 307 32.49 1.90 -15.58
N ILE A 308 32.77 1.79 -14.29
CA ILE A 308 33.62 0.73 -13.72
C ILE A 308 32.80 -0.51 -13.38
N HIS A 309 31.50 -0.40 -13.18
CA HIS A 309 30.61 -1.51 -12.81
C HIS A 309 29.64 -1.91 -13.94
N GLY A 310 29.79 -1.39 -15.14
CA GLY A 310 29.00 -1.67 -16.34
C GLY A 310 29.71 -2.53 -17.38
N GLU A 311 30.82 -3.23 -17.01
CA GLU A 311 31.46 -4.27 -17.81
C GLU A 311 31.16 -5.66 -17.22
#